data_52290a9d1776dc15dcd2ea796e646b59
#
_entry.id   52290a9d1776dc15dcd2ea796e646b59
#
_cell.length_a   1.000
_cell.length_b   1.000
_cell.length_c   1.000
_cell.angle_alpha   90.00
_cell.angle_beta   90.00
_cell.angle_gamma   90.00
#
_symmetry.space_group_name_H-M   'P 1'
#
loop_
_entity.id
_entity.type
_entity.pdbx_description
1 polymer ?
#
loop_
_entity_poly.entity_id
_entity_poly.type
_entity_poly.pdbx_seq_one_letter_code
_entity_poly.pdbx_strand_id
1 'polypeptide(L)'
;LYSTALTNDSASFLVTFGVTETSMADNIFYGLGIICVLVAVASQGEKLLFKVASGMVLTKVFVIAAMGILMVQYWNAANIAPVHNIGYIIKQFIIILPFAALSIEFFANLSPTVIYYRNHAENKTVAHYKALRTYNYAYIILLVVVIFYTVSFNLAISQEQAIQAYHANISSLAMAAKDIDGSLVKVFSLLLNIFAIVTAYFAMFLSFRDSCCGIAVNILERIIPTDKINRTIIKYGTSIFCIVLCWAVIVFNAPVLSFASLLSPMIGIIACFLPLCLVYKLDVFKKYRTFQVVPIALLGFFLLISPFISLS
;
A
#
# COMPACT_ATOMS: atom_id res chain seq x y z
N LEU A 1 -1.71 5.40 6.98
CA LEU A 1 -2.58 4.65 6.06
C LEU A 1 -2.83 3.21 6.56
N TYR A 2 -1.83 2.33 6.53
CA TYR A 2 -2.01 0.90 6.87
C TYR A 2 -2.43 0.68 8.33
N SER A 3 -1.97 1.46 9.28
CA SER A 3 -2.37 1.36 10.68
C SER A 3 -3.85 1.71 10.87
N THR A 4 -4.31 2.80 10.26
CA THR A 4 -5.72 3.21 10.31
C THR A 4 -6.61 2.18 9.61
N ALA A 5 -6.24 1.75 8.40
CA ALA A 5 -6.97 0.74 7.66
C ALA A 5 -7.11 -0.57 8.46
N LEU A 6 -6.01 -1.07 9.07
CA LEU A 6 -6.07 -2.28 9.87
C LEU A 6 -6.97 -2.13 11.12
N THR A 7 -6.88 -1.00 11.81
CA THR A 7 -7.70 -0.75 13.00
C THR A 7 -9.18 -0.73 12.64
N ASN A 8 -9.57 0.01 11.60
CA ASN A 8 -10.97 0.14 11.20
C ASN A 8 -11.53 -1.17 10.63
N ASP A 9 -10.78 -1.82 9.73
CA ASP A 9 -11.21 -3.08 9.13
C ASP A 9 -11.29 -4.20 10.18
N SER A 10 -10.29 -4.34 11.06
CA SER A 10 -10.34 -5.36 12.12
C SER A 10 -11.51 -5.13 13.08
N ALA A 11 -11.80 -3.88 13.44
CA ALA A 11 -12.96 -3.55 14.25
C ALA A 11 -14.29 -3.90 13.53
N SER A 12 -14.38 -3.64 12.23
CA SER A 12 -15.54 -4.05 11.42
C SER A 12 -15.70 -5.56 11.36
N PHE A 13 -14.60 -6.31 11.20
CA PHE A 13 -14.65 -7.78 11.20
C PHE A 13 -15.06 -8.35 12.55
N LEU A 14 -14.64 -7.77 13.68
CA LEU A 14 -15.09 -8.20 15.02
C LEU A 14 -16.62 -8.13 15.15
N VAL A 15 -17.24 -7.07 14.66
CA VAL A 15 -18.70 -6.93 14.61
C VAL A 15 -19.31 -7.94 13.66
N THR A 16 -18.77 -8.09 12.44
CA THR A 16 -19.29 -9.01 11.41
C THR A 16 -19.30 -10.48 11.88
N PHE A 17 -18.30 -10.86 12.68
CA PHE A 17 -18.22 -12.21 13.26
C PHE A 17 -18.91 -12.34 14.63
N GLY A 18 -19.58 -11.29 15.11
CA GLY A 18 -20.32 -11.32 16.37
C GLY A 18 -19.44 -11.40 17.63
N VAL A 19 -18.18 -11.02 17.53
CA VAL A 19 -17.23 -10.97 18.68
C VAL A 19 -17.52 -9.75 19.55
N THR A 20 -17.91 -8.63 18.93
CA THR A 20 -18.32 -7.39 19.61
C THR A 20 -19.65 -6.91 19.05
N GLU A 21 -20.47 -6.28 19.90
CA GLU A 21 -21.78 -5.70 19.49
C GLU A 21 -21.59 -4.38 18.73
N THR A 22 -20.54 -3.62 19.07
CA THR A 22 -20.24 -2.32 18.48
C THR A 22 -18.82 -2.28 17.93
N SER A 23 -18.57 -1.35 16.98
CA SER A 23 -17.23 -1.17 16.41
C SER A 23 -16.25 -0.67 17.48
N MET A 24 -15.09 -1.30 17.54
CA MET A 24 -13.99 -0.91 18.40
C MET A 24 -13.09 0.16 17.74
N ALA A 25 -13.42 0.62 16.55
CA ALA A 25 -12.57 1.58 15.79
C ALA A 25 -12.31 2.88 16.54
N ASP A 26 -13.33 3.39 17.26
CA ASP A 26 -13.23 4.63 18.03
C ASP A 26 -12.54 4.45 19.40
N ASN A 27 -12.22 3.21 19.77
CA ASN A 27 -11.52 2.95 21.02
C ASN A 27 -10.02 3.18 20.87
N ILE A 28 -9.53 4.24 21.50
CA ILE A 28 -8.14 4.68 21.45
C ILE A 28 -7.15 3.56 21.86
N PHE A 29 -7.51 2.76 22.85
CA PHE A 29 -6.67 1.67 23.36
C PHE A 29 -6.67 0.45 22.42
N TYR A 30 -7.76 0.21 21.68
CA TYR A 30 -7.81 -0.84 20.68
C TYR A 30 -6.79 -0.61 19.57
N GLY A 31 -6.76 0.61 18.99
CA GLY A 31 -5.78 0.98 17.99
C GLY A 31 -4.34 0.91 18.50
N LEU A 32 -4.09 1.38 19.73
CA LEU A 32 -2.77 1.28 20.37
C LEU A 32 -2.34 -0.18 20.53
N GLY A 33 -3.23 -1.04 21.00
CA GLY A 33 -2.95 -2.48 21.17
C GLY A 33 -2.55 -3.15 19.85
N ILE A 34 -3.30 -2.89 18.77
CA ILE A 34 -2.97 -3.42 17.44
C ILE A 34 -1.58 -2.97 16.99
N ILE A 35 -1.26 -1.67 17.10
CA ILE A 35 0.06 -1.17 16.69
C ILE A 35 1.18 -1.77 17.53
N CYS A 36 1.01 -1.86 18.84
CA CYS A 36 2.01 -2.46 19.70
C CYS A 36 2.31 -3.91 19.30
N VAL A 37 1.27 -4.70 19.00
CA VAL A 37 1.42 -6.08 18.51
C VAL A 37 2.15 -6.11 17.18
N LEU A 38 1.76 -5.26 16.21
CA LEU A 38 2.39 -5.21 14.90
C LEU A 38 3.87 -4.83 14.99
N VAL A 39 4.19 -3.81 15.78
CA VAL A 39 5.58 -3.35 15.96
C VAL A 39 6.39 -4.41 16.72
N ALA A 40 5.82 -5.07 17.72
CA ALA A 40 6.48 -6.16 18.44
C ALA A 40 6.82 -7.31 17.48
N VAL A 41 5.88 -7.75 16.64
CA VAL A 41 6.11 -8.79 15.63
C VAL A 41 7.13 -8.31 14.58
N ALA A 42 7.01 -7.10 14.07
CA ALA A 42 7.96 -6.53 13.12
C ALA A 42 9.39 -6.38 13.68
N SER A 43 9.52 -6.25 14.99
CA SER A 43 10.81 -6.12 15.68
C SER A 43 11.53 -7.44 15.93
N GLN A 44 10.87 -8.60 15.77
CA GLN A 44 11.45 -9.94 15.98
C GLN A 44 12.57 -10.30 14.98
N GLY A 45 12.66 -9.60 13.87
CA GLY A 45 13.74 -9.73 12.90
C GLY A 45 13.28 -9.99 11.47
N GLU A 46 14.09 -9.52 10.54
CA GLU A 46 13.81 -9.58 9.12
C GLU A 46 13.61 -11.00 8.57
N LYS A 47 14.38 -11.97 9.06
CA LYS A 47 14.30 -13.36 8.58
C LYS A 47 12.93 -14.00 8.84
N LEU A 48 12.37 -13.77 10.03
CA LEU A 48 11.03 -14.28 10.37
C LEU A 48 9.97 -13.58 9.53
N LEU A 49 10.07 -12.25 9.40
CA LEU A 49 9.13 -11.46 8.61
C LEU A 49 9.13 -11.88 7.14
N PHE A 50 10.31 -12.06 6.52
CA PHE A 50 10.38 -12.50 5.12
C PHE A 50 9.82 -13.91 4.92
N LYS A 51 10.05 -14.83 5.85
CA LYS A 51 9.50 -16.19 5.78
C LYS A 51 7.98 -16.19 5.88
N VAL A 52 7.42 -15.45 6.84
CA VAL A 52 5.97 -15.31 7.04
C VAL A 52 5.35 -14.55 5.85
N ALA A 53 5.95 -13.44 5.45
CA ALA A 53 5.46 -12.62 4.34
C ALA A 53 5.41 -13.41 3.03
N SER A 54 6.40 -14.26 2.73
CA SER A 54 6.41 -15.07 1.49
C SER A 54 5.21 -16.01 1.40
N GLY A 55 4.87 -16.70 2.50
CA GLY A 55 3.68 -17.55 2.56
C GLY A 55 2.39 -16.74 2.41
N MET A 56 2.29 -15.60 3.10
CA MET A 56 1.13 -14.71 3.04
C MET A 56 0.93 -14.11 1.63
N VAL A 57 2.02 -13.82 0.90
CA VAL A 57 1.93 -13.27 -0.48
C VAL A 57 1.30 -14.27 -1.44
N LEU A 58 1.73 -15.54 -1.42
CA LEU A 58 1.14 -16.57 -2.28
C LEU A 58 -0.35 -16.78 -1.96
N THR A 59 -0.67 -16.87 -0.66
CA THR A 59 -2.06 -16.98 -0.21
C THR A 59 -2.89 -15.78 -0.68
N LYS A 60 -2.36 -14.55 -0.61
CA LYS A 60 -3.05 -13.35 -1.10
C LYS A 60 -3.41 -13.44 -2.57
N VAL A 61 -2.46 -13.81 -3.43
CA VAL A 61 -2.72 -13.92 -4.88
C VAL A 61 -3.84 -14.92 -5.16
N PHE A 62 -3.80 -16.07 -4.48
CA PHE A 62 -4.86 -17.07 -4.59
C PHE A 62 -6.22 -16.52 -4.10
N VAL A 63 -6.25 -15.90 -2.92
CA VAL A 63 -7.50 -15.38 -2.33
C VAL A 63 -8.06 -14.21 -3.14
N ILE A 64 -7.22 -13.32 -3.69
CA ILE A 64 -7.67 -12.25 -4.59
C ILE A 64 -8.37 -12.83 -5.82
N ALA A 65 -7.76 -13.84 -6.46
CA ALA A 65 -8.36 -14.48 -7.61
C ALA A 65 -9.68 -15.19 -7.24
N ALA A 66 -9.69 -15.93 -6.13
CA ALA A 66 -10.88 -16.62 -5.63
C ALA A 66 -12.02 -15.63 -5.28
N MET A 67 -11.70 -14.53 -4.61
CA MET A 67 -12.68 -13.48 -4.30
C MET A 67 -13.23 -12.83 -5.56
N GLY A 68 -12.37 -12.53 -6.55
CA GLY A 68 -12.83 -12.04 -7.85
C GLY A 68 -13.85 -12.99 -8.50
N ILE A 69 -13.60 -14.30 -8.46
CA ILE A 69 -14.51 -15.32 -9.00
C ILE A 69 -15.81 -15.40 -8.17
N LEU A 70 -15.72 -15.39 -6.85
CA LEU A 70 -16.90 -15.43 -5.97
C LEU A 70 -17.81 -14.21 -6.17
N MET A 71 -17.23 -13.05 -6.48
CA MET A 71 -18.01 -11.82 -6.72
C MET A 71 -18.78 -11.87 -8.04
N VAL A 72 -18.43 -12.75 -9.00
CA VAL A 72 -19.11 -12.84 -10.32
C VAL A 72 -20.62 -13.15 -10.15
N GLN A 73 -20.99 -13.95 -9.17
CA GLN A 73 -22.41 -14.26 -8.91
C GLN A 73 -23.26 -13.06 -8.45
N TYR A 74 -22.61 -12.01 -7.94
CA TYR A 74 -23.25 -10.78 -7.48
C TYR A 74 -23.15 -9.63 -8.49
N TRP A 75 -22.62 -9.87 -9.69
CA TRP A 75 -22.48 -8.85 -10.71
C TRP A 75 -23.83 -8.25 -11.12
N ASN A 76 -23.90 -6.94 -11.02
CA ASN A 76 -25.05 -6.16 -11.48
C ASN A 76 -24.54 -4.89 -12.19
N ALA A 77 -24.87 -4.75 -13.46
CA ALA A 77 -24.50 -3.57 -14.25
C ALA A 77 -25.10 -2.26 -13.69
N ALA A 78 -26.21 -2.33 -12.94
CA ALA A 78 -26.82 -1.18 -12.29
C ALA A 78 -25.94 -0.60 -11.16
N ASN A 79 -24.95 -1.35 -10.66
CA ASN A 79 -24.00 -0.86 -9.65
C ASN A 79 -22.99 0.13 -10.24
N ILE A 80 -22.83 0.15 -11.57
CA ILE A 80 -21.96 1.13 -12.22
C ILE A 80 -22.67 2.48 -12.21
N ALA A 81 -22.04 3.48 -11.58
CA ALA A 81 -22.59 4.82 -11.53
C ALA A 81 -22.76 5.41 -12.95
N PRO A 82 -23.88 6.09 -13.23
CA PRO A 82 -24.10 6.69 -14.54
C PRO A 82 -23.05 7.78 -14.81
N VAL A 83 -22.54 7.78 -16.02
CA VAL A 83 -21.58 8.80 -16.47
C VAL A 83 -22.32 10.11 -16.73
N HIS A 84 -22.08 11.13 -15.90
CA HIS A 84 -22.76 12.41 -16.01
C HIS A 84 -22.19 13.29 -17.13
N ASN A 85 -20.87 13.50 -17.13
CA ASN A 85 -20.15 14.21 -18.19
C ASN A 85 -18.65 13.88 -18.16
N ILE A 86 -17.96 14.22 -19.25
CA ILE A 86 -16.51 13.96 -19.41
C ILE A 86 -15.69 14.71 -18.33
N GLY A 87 -16.06 15.94 -17.98
CA GLY A 87 -15.37 16.74 -16.95
C GLY A 87 -15.42 16.05 -15.58
N TYR A 88 -16.55 15.46 -15.23
CA TYR A 88 -16.69 14.69 -14.01
C TYR A 88 -15.77 13.46 -13.99
N ILE A 89 -15.71 12.73 -15.12
CA ILE A 89 -14.83 11.55 -15.23
C ILE A 89 -13.35 11.96 -15.03
N ILE A 90 -12.93 13.03 -15.71
CA ILE A 90 -11.55 13.52 -15.60
C ILE A 90 -11.24 13.94 -14.15
N LYS A 91 -12.16 14.66 -13.49
CA LYS A 91 -12.01 15.05 -12.08
C LYS A 91 -11.85 13.82 -11.19
N GLN A 92 -12.72 12.82 -11.29
CA GLN A 92 -12.66 11.58 -10.50
C GLN A 92 -11.39 10.77 -10.80
N PHE A 93 -10.99 10.68 -12.08
CA PHE A 93 -9.74 10.02 -12.45
C PHE A 93 -8.53 10.65 -11.75
N ILE A 94 -8.43 11.98 -11.73
CA ILE A 94 -7.32 12.68 -11.08
C ILE A 94 -7.36 12.49 -9.55
N ILE A 95 -8.54 12.46 -8.93
CA ILE A 95 -8.70 12.24 -7.48
C ILE A 95 -8.28 10.82 -7.09
N ILE A 96 -8.62 9.81 -7.89
CA ILE A 96 -8.32 8.39 -7.59
C ILE A 96 -6.89 8.03 -7.97
N LEU A 97 -6.28 8.75 -8.91
CA LEU A 97 -4.96 8.44 -9.47
C LEU A 97 -3.85 8.25 -8.40
N PRO A 98 -3.76 9.06 -7.32
CA PRO A 98 -2.77 8.84 -6.27
C PRO A 98 -2.91 7.48 -5.59
N PHE A 99 -4.13 7.07 -5.29
CA PHE A 99 -4.40 5.78 -4.66
C PHE A 99 -4.09 4.62 -5.62
N ALA A 100 -4.46 4.76 -6.89
CA ALA A 100 -4.10 3.79 -7.93
C ALA A 100 -2.59 3.69 -8.12
N ALA A 101 -1.87 4.82 -8.14
CA ALA A 101 -0.42 4.85 -8.24
C ALA A 101 0.25 4.13 -7.06
N LEU A 102 -0.18 4.41 -5.83
CA LEU A 102 0.29 3.70 -4.62
C LEU A 102 0.05 2.20 -4.69
N SER A 103 -1.05 1.77 -5.31
CA SER A 103 -1.41 0.35 -5.42
C SER A 103 -0.53 -0.43 -6.40
N ILE A 104 0.03 0.24 -7.41
CA ILE A 104 0.89 -0.36 -8.45
C ILE A 104 2.36 0.00 -8.30
N GLU A 105 2.72 0.68 -7.23
CA GLU A 105 4.07 1.19 -6.97
C GLU A 105 5.00 0.07 -6.52
N PHE A 106 5.72 -0.52 -7.48
CA PHE A 106 6.71 -1.59 -7.20
C PHE A 106 8.15 -1.10 -7.18
N PHE A 107 8.42 0.18 -7.41
CA PHE A 107 9.77 0.68 -7.56
C PHE A 107 10.64 0.47 -6.31
N ALA A 108 10.06 0.51 -5.11
CA ALA A 108 10.78 0.24 -3.87
C ALA A 108 11.41 -1.17 -3.83
N ASN A 109 10.79 -2.14 -4.53
CA ASN A 109 11.26 -3.52 -4.59
C ASN A 109 12.24 -3.79 -5.75
N LEU A 110 12.43 -2.83 -6.65
CA LEU A 110 13.33 -2.99 -7.81
C LEU A 110 14.78 -3.20 -7.36
N SER A 111 15.27 -2.34 -6.47
CA SER A 111 16.67 -2.39 -6.02
C SER A 111 17.04 -3.71 -5.32
N PRO A 112 16.30 -4.21 -4.32
CA PRO A 112 16.60 -5.49 -3.68
C PRO A 112 16.64 -6.66 -4.65
N THR A 113 15.71 -6.72 -5.62
CA THR A 113 15.66 -7.81 -6.60
C THR A 113 16.86 -7.76 -7.56
N VAL A 114 17.22 -6.57 -8.04
CA VAL A 114 18.41 -6.40 -8.89
C VAL A 114 19.68 -6.80 -8.13
N ILE A 115 19.82 -6.39 -6.87
CA ILE A 115 20.95 -6.75 -6.01
C ILE A 115 21.01 -8.27 -5.82
N TYR A 116 19.87 -8.90 -5.54
CA TYR A 116 19.80 -10.36 -5.40
C TYR A 116 20.34 -11.07 -6.65
N TYR A 117 19.86 -10.70 -7.84
CA TYR A 117 20.34 -11.36 -9.08
C TYR A 117 21.80 -11.02 -9.39
N ARG A 118 22.28 -9.80 -9.06
CA ARG A 118 23.71 -9.45 -9.21
C ARG A 118 24.63 -10.31 -8.37
N ASN A 119 24.17 -10.72 -7.19
CA ASN A 119 24.96 -11.53 -6.26
C ASN A 119 24.92 -13.03 -6.59
N HIS A 120 23.92 -13.48 -7.39
CA HIS A 120 23.69 -14.90 -7.67
C HIS A 120 23.80 -15.28 -9.17
N ALA A 121 24.04 -14.33 -10.06
CA ALA A 121 24.20 -14.59 -11.49
C ALA A 121 25.66 -14.59 -11.91
N GLU A 122 25.98 -15.36 -12.96
CA GLU A 122 27.34 -15.49 -13.51
C GLU A 122 27.93 -14.16 -13.98
N ASN A 123 27.10 -13.28 -14.52
CA ASN A 123 27.53 -11.96 -14.99
C ASN A 123 26.42 -10.92 -14.93
N LYS A 124 26.81 -9.63 -15.09
CA LYS A 124 25.89 -8.48 -14.98
C LYS A 124 24.76 -8.50 -16.02
N THR A 125 25.01 -9.01 -17.23
CA THR A 125 24.02 -9.08 -18.30
C THR A 125 22.95 -10.10 -17.99
N VAL A 126 23.34 -11.29 -17.51
CA VAL A 126 22.42 -12.35 -17.06
C VAL A 126 21.62 -11.89 -15.85
N ALA A 127 22.26 -11.20 -14.89
CA ALA A 127 21.58 -10.63 -13.74
C ALA A 127 20.48 -9.66 -14.14
N HIS A 128 20.81 -8.74 -15.05
CA HIS A 128 19.86 -7.75 -15.57
C HIS A 128 18.68 -8.40 -16.30
N TYR A 129 18.98 -9.35 -17.19
CA TYR A 129 17.95 -10.11 -17.91
C TYR A 129 16.99 -10.86 -16.96
N LYS A 130 17.54 -11.59 -15.98
CA LYS A 130 16.74 -12.32 -14.99
C LYS A 130 15.87 -11.38 -14.15
N ALA A 131 16.42 -10.24 -13.69
CA ALA A 131 15.68 -9.25 -12.94
C ALA A 131 14.50 -8.67 -13.74
N LEU A 132 14.75 -8.20 -14.97
CA LEU A 132 13.69 -7.69 -15.85
C LEU A 132 12.61 -8.71 -16.15
N ARG A 133 13.01 -9.96 -16.42
CA ARG A 133 12.07 -11.04 -16.70
C ARG A 133 11.17 -11.34 -15.50
N THR A 134 11.74 -11.38 -14.29
CA THR A 134 10.99 -11.57 -13.05
C THR A 134 9.97 -10.44 -12.85
N TYR A 135 10.38 -9.19 -13.07
CA TYR A 135 9.46 -8.06 -12.96
C TYR A 135 8.34 -8.10 -13.98
N ASN A 136 8.65 -8.37 -15.23
CA ASN A 136 7.64 -8.44 -16.28
C ASN A 136 6.58 -9.50 -15.98
N TYR A 137 6.99 -10.71 -15.55
CA TYR A 137 6.03 -11.75 -15.18
C TYR A 137 5.21 -11.37 -13.96
N ALA A 138 5.85 -10.89 -12.90
CA ALA A 138 5.16 -10.46 -11.68
C ALA A 138 4.14 -9.34 -12.00
N TYR A 139 4.55 -8.36 -12.81
CA TYR A 139 3.69 -7.25 -13.21
C TYR A 139 2.47 -7.72 -14.01
N ILE A 140 2.66 -8.57 -15.02
CA ILE A 140 1.57 -9.07 -15.86
C ILE A 140 0.57 -9.88 -15.01
N ILE A 141 1.06 -10.79 -14.16
CA ILE A 141 0.21 -11.60 -13.28
C ILE A 141 -0.60 -10.71 -12.35
N LEU A 142 0.06 -9.77 -11.69
CA LEU A 142 -0.62 -8.85 -10.77
C LEU A 142 -1.60 -7.94 -11.50
N LEU A 143 -1.24 -7.41 -12.67
CA LEU A 143 -2.11 -6.56 -13.47
C LEU A 143 -3.43 -7.29 -13.82
N VAL A 144 -3.34 -8.51 -14.34
CA VAL A 144 -4.52 -9.30 -14.71
C VAL A 144 -5.39 -9.60 -13.50
N VAL A 145 -4.78 -10.07 -12.40
CA VAL A 145 -5.51 -10.43 -11.19
C VAL A 145 -6.16 -9.20 -10.54
N VAL A 146 -5.44 -8.07 -10.46
CA VAL A 146 -5.96 -6.84 -9.86
C VAL A 146 -7.07 -6.22 -10.70
N ILE A 147 -6.93 -6.18 -12.03
CA ILE A 147 -8.00 -5.67 -12.91
C ILE A 147 -9.26 -6.53 -12.76
N PHE A 148 -9.11 -7.86 -12.83
CA PHE A 148 -10.24 -8.78 -12.67
C PHE A 148 -10.93 -8.60 -11.31
N TYR A 149 -10.17 -8.54 -10.23
CA TYR A 149 -10.66 -8.28 -8.89
C TYR A 149 -11.40 -6.93 -8.79
N THR A 150 -10.79 -5.85 -9.31
CA THR A 150 -11.38 -4.51 -9.26
C THR A 150 -12.70 -4.45 -10.02
N VAL A 151 -12.75 -5.03 -11.23
CA VAL A 151 -13.97 -5.09 -12.04
C VAL A 151 -15.04 -5.89 -11.31
N SER A 152 -14.68 -7.07 -10.75
CA SER A 152 -15.61 -7.92 -10.02
C SER A 152 -16.21 -7.22 -8.81
N PHE A 153 -15.41 -6.51 -8.03
CA PHE A 153 -15.91 -5.75 -6.87
C PHE A 153 -16.77 -4.55 -7.27
N ASN A 154 -16.40 -3.79 -8.31
CA ASN A 154 -17.22 -2.67 -8.78
C ASN A 154 -18.58 -3.11 -9.34
N LEU A 155 -18.68 -4.31 -9.89
CA LEU A 155 -19.95 -4.86 -10.36
C LEU A 155 -20.76 -5.50 -9.24
N ALA A 156 -20.13 -5.99 -8.18
CA ALA A 156 -20.81 -6.70 -7.08
C ALA A 156 -21.28 -5.78 -5.95
N ILE A 157 -20.58 -4.68 -5.67
CA ILE A 157 -20.89 -3.75 -4.59
C ILE A 157 -21.71 -2.58 -5.13
N SER A 158 -22.84 -2.26 -4.47
CA SER A 158 -23.68 -1.13 -4.85
C SER A 158 -23.02 0.21 -4.50
N GLN A 159 -23.45 1.29 -5.16
CA GLN A 159 -22.99 2.63 -4.88
C GLN A 159 -23.26 3.04 -3.42
N GLU A 160 -24.40 2.65 -2.87
CA GLU A 160 -24.77 2.93 -1.48
C GLU A 160 -23.81 2.25 -0.48
N GLN A 161 -23.50 0.96 -0.71
CA GLN A 161 -22.51 0.22 0.09
C GLN A 161 -21.11 0.85 -0.01
N ALA A 162 -20.70 1.30 -1.19
CA ALA A 162 -19.42 1.97 -1.38
C ALA A 162 -19.35 3.30 -0.60
N ILE A 163 -20.44 4.09 -0.58
CA ILE A 163 -20.56 5.33 0.18
C ILE A 163 -20.50 5.05 1.69
N GLN A 164 -21.21 4.00 2.16
CA GLN A 164 -21.16 3.60 3.56
C GLN A 164 -19.76 3.18 3.99
N ALA A 165 -19.06 2.39 3.16
CA ALA A 165 -17.68 1.99 3.42
C ALA A 165 -16.73 3.21 3.51
N TYR A 166 -16.93 4.18 2.62
CA TYR A 166 -16.15 5.44 2.63
C TYR A 166 -16.37 6.24 3.92
N HIS A 167 -17.63 6.43 4.35
CA HIS A 167 -17.93 7.16 5.60
C HIS A 167 -17.45 6.43 6.85
N ALA A 168 -17.51 5.10 6.85
CA ALA A 168 -16.99 4.28 7.94
C ALA A 168 -15.45 4.12 7.90
N ASN A 169 -14.79 4.65 6.85
CA ASN A 169 -13.35 4.52 6.60
C ASN A 169 -12.86 3.06 6.64
N ILE A 170 -13.67 2.14 6.11
CA ILE A 170 -13.37 0.70 5.98
C ILE A 170 -13.12 0.33 4.52
N SER A 171 -12.43 -0.80 4.31
CA SER A 171 -12.19 -1.32 2.97
C SER A 171 -13.44 -1.95 2.34
N SER A 172 -13.46 -2.03 1.00
CA SER A 172 -14.49 -2.76 0.26
C SER A 172 -14.56 -4.25 0.65
N LEU A 173 -13.45 -4.83 1.10
CA LEU A 173 -13.41 -6.20 1.62
C LEU A 173 -14.18 -6.35 2.94
N ALA A 174 -14.00 -5.41 3.86
CA ALA A 174 -14.74 -5.40 5.13
C ALA A 174 -16.24 -5.20 4.88
N MET A 175 -16.61 -4.35 3.91
CA MET A 175 -18.00 -4.15 3.49
C MET A 175 -18.58 -5.40 2.84
N ALA A 176 -17.87 -6.05 1.93
CA ALA A 176 -18.32 -7.29 1.30
C ALA A 176 -18.57 -8.40 2.34
N ALA A 177 -17.70 -8.51 3.36
CA ALA A 177 -17.87 -9.47 4.44
C ALA A 177 -19.10 -9.19 5.31
N LYS A 178 -19.51 -7.93 5.42
CA LYS A 178 -20.67 -7.50 6.20
C LYS A 178 -21.98 -7.76 5.45
N ASP A 179 -22.04 -7.37 4.17
CA ASP A 179 -23.30 -7.24 3.43
C ASP A 179 -23.55 -8.38 2.45
N ILE A 180 -22.52 -9.12 2.05
CA ILE A 180 -22.65 -10.23 1.12
C ILE A 180 -22.81 -11.53 1.90
N ASP A 181 -23.93 -12.24 1.69
CA ASP A 181 -24.17 -13.54 2.31
C ASP A 181 -23.21 -14.59 1.76
N GLY A 182 -22.61 -15.34 2.66
CA GLY A 182 -21.74 -16.47 2.34
C GLY A 182 -20.57 -16.59 3.30
N SER A 183 -20.43 -17.72 3.94
CA SER A 183 -19.33 -17.98 4.87
C SER A 183 -17.96 -17.89 4.20
N LEU A 184 -17.85 -18.33 2.94
CA LEU A 184 -16.60 -18.24 2.16
C LEU A 184 -16.19 -16.81 1.87
N VAL A 185 -17.15 -15.92 1.52
CA VAL A 185 -16.87 -14.49 1.28
C VAL A 185 -16.33 -13.84 2.55
N LYS A 186 -16.96 -14.10 3.69
CA LYS A 186 -16.54 -13.56 5.00
C LYS A 186 -15.12 -14.01 5.37
N VAL A 187 -14.84 -15.31 5.26
CA VAL A 187 -13.52 -15.87 5.60
C VAL A 187 -12.42 -15.38 4.65
N PHE A 188 -12.67 -15.40 3.33
CA PHE A 188 -11.68 -14.94 2.36
C PHE A 188 -11.44 -13.43 2.43
N SER A 189 -12.49 -12.65 2.68
CA SER A 189 -12.33 -11.20 2.93
C SER A 189 -11.46 -10.93 4.15
N LEU A 190 -11.70 -11.63 5.25
CA LEU A 190 -10.88 -11.50 6.47
C LEU A 190 -9.42 -11.90 6.22
N LEU A 191 -9.17 -13.06 5.61
CA LEU A 191 -7.82 -13.55 5.31
C LEU A 191 -7.08 -12.58 4.39
N LEU A 192 -7.73 -12.16 3.31
CA LEU A 192 -7.11 -11.24 2.36
C LEU A 192 -6.80 -9.90 3.01
N ASN A 193 -7.74 -9.34 3.78
CA ASN A 193 -7.56 -8.08 4.46
C ASN A 193 -6.38 -8.12 5.44
N ILE A 194 -6.39 -9.08 6.38
CA ILE A 194 -5.31 -9.23 7.36
C ILE A 194 -3.96 -9.44 6.64
N PHE A 195 -3.88 -10.37 5.69
CA PHE A 195 -2.62 -10.66 5.01
C PHE A 195 -2.12 -9.49 4.16
N ALA A 196 -3.03 -8.77 3.49
CA ALA A 196 -2.66 -7.61 2.69
C ALA A 196 -2.10 -6.49 3.57
N ILE A 197 -2.83 -6.11 4.62
CA ILE A 197 -2.45 -4.97 5.45
C ILE A 197 -1.22 -5.30 6.31
N VAL A 198 -1.17 -6.48 6.93
CA VAL A 198 -0.04 -6.88 7.78
C VAL A 198 1.26 -6.97 7.00
N THR A 199 1.24 -7.57 5.80
CA THR A 199 2.47 -7.65 4.98
C THR A 199 2.93 -6.28 4.48
N ALA A 200 1.99 -5.41 4.10
CA ALA A 200 2.31 -4.04 3.69
C ALA A 200 2.82 -3.21 4.87
N TYR A 201 2.18 -3.33 6.03
CA TYR A 201 2.64 -2.67 7.26
C TYR A 201 4.06 -3.05 7.62
N PHE A 202 4.40 -4.35 7.61
CA PHE A 202 5.75 -4.80 7.94
C PHE A 202 6.81 -4.24 7.00
N ALA A 203 6.56 -4.27 5.69
CA ALA A 203 7.49 -3.75 4.71
C ALA A 203 7.73 -2.24 4.91
N MET A 204 6.66 -1.47 5.09
CA MET A 204 6.74 -0.02 5.30
C MET A 204 7.32 0.34 6.66
N PHE A 205 6.96 -0.37 7.72
CA PHE A 205 7.50 -0.14 9.06
C PHE A 205 9.02 -0.34 9.10
N LEU A 206 9.52 -1.44 8.53
CA LEU A 206 10.97 -1.69 8.50
C LEU A 206 11.72 -0.58 7.74
N SER A 207 11.25 -0.23 6.54
CA SER A 207 11.86 0.82 5.73
C SER A 207 11.82 2.19 6.43
N PHE A 208 10.69 2.53 7.05
CA PHE A 208 10.51 3.79 7.77
C PHE A 208 11.41 3.84 9.02
N ARG A 209 11.40 2.79 9.83
CA ARG A 209 12.25 2.69 11.02
C ARG A 209 13.74 2.81 10.66
N ASP A 210 14.19 2.10 9.63
CA ASP A 210 15.59 2.11 9.23
C ASP A 210 16.00 3.48 8.67
N SER A 211 15.12 4.16 7.95
CA SER A 211 15.32 5.54 7.50
C SER A 211 15.41 6.52 8.68
N CYS A 212 14.51 6.42 9.65
CA CYS A 212 14.54 7.25 10.86
C CYS A 212 15.81 6.97 11.71
N CYS A 213 16.20 5.71 11.84
CA CYS A 213 17.47 5.34 12.50
C CYS A 213 18.67 5.95 11.78
N GLY A 214 18.70 5.88 10.44
CA GLY A 214 19.78 6.48 9.64
C GLY A 214 19.85 7.99 9.81
N ILE A 215 18.74 8.70 9.81
CA ILE A 215 18.67 10.14 10.07
C ILE A 215 19.16 10.45 11.48
N ALA A 216 18.66 9.73 12.50
CA ALA A 216 19.05 9.92 13.89
C ALA A 216 20.57 9.71 14.10
N VAL A 217 21.13 8.64 13.53
CA VAL A 217 22.57 8.37 13.59
C VAL A 217 23.34 9.51 12.92
N ASN A 218 22.96 9.92 11.71
CA ASN A 218 23.63 11.00 10.98
C ASN A 218 23.62 12.33 11.73
N ILE A 219 22.52 12.65 12.42
CA ILE A 219 22.45 13.85 13.25
C ILE A 219 23.36 13.72 14.48
N LEU A 220 23.33 12.57 15.14
CA LEU A 220 24.13 12.33 16.34
C LEU A 220 25.64 12.30 16.06
N GLU A 221 26.07 11.74 14.93
CA GLU A 221 27.47 11.71 14.48
C GLU A 221 28.06 13.11 14.27
N ARG A 222 27.23 14.13 14.09
CA ARG A 222 27.67 15.54 14.01
C ARG A 222 27.96 16.16 15.39
N ILE A 223 27.43 15.55 16.48
CA ILE A 223 27.45 16.11 17.82
C ILE A 223 28.28 15.22 18.77
N ILE A 224 28.25 13.92 18.55
CA ILE A 224 28.84 12.91 19.44
C ILE A 224 29.76 11.98 18.61
N PRO A 225 30.93 11.60 19.12
CA PRO A 225 31.81 10.62 18.47
C PRO A 225 31.08 9.30 18.20
N THR A 226 31.31 8.72 17.03
CA THR A 226 30.61 7.54 16.50
C THR A 226 30.71 6.31 17.43
N ASP A 227 31.80 6.17 18.17
CA ASP A 227 32.06 5.10 19.14
C ASP A 227 31.15 5.16 20.38
N LYS A 228 30.60 6.33 20.69
CA LYS A 228 29.66 6.54 21.82
C LYS A 228 28.19 6.37 21.44
N ILE A 229 27.89 6.20 20.16
CA ILE A 229 26.52 6.09 19.67
C ILE A 229 26.01 4.67 19.85
N ASN A 230 25.05 4.48 20.76
CA ASN A 230 24.40 3.19 20.97
C ASN A 230 23.27 2.99 19.96
N ARG A 231 23.56 2.27 18.88
CA ARG A 231 22.59 1.96 17.80
C ARG A 231 21.36 1.20 18.29
N THR A 232 21.49 0.41 19.35
CA THR A 232 20.37 -0.34 19.94
C THR A 232 19.36 0.60 20.58
N ILE A 233 19.84 1.60 21.33
CA ILE A 233 18.96 2.62 21.94
C ILE A 233 18.23 3.41 20.85
N ILE A 234 18.93 3.81 19.78
CA ILE A 234 18.31 4.52 18.66
C ILE A 234 17.22 3.67 18.02
N LYS A 235 17.47 2.38 17.80
CA LYS A 235 16.49 1.45 17.21
C LYS A 235 15.22 1.32 18.08
N TYR A 236 15.35 1.19 19.38
CA TYR A 236 14.19 1.14 20.28
C TYR A 236 13.47 2.49 20.36
N GLY A 237 14.20 3.59 20.49
CA GLY A 237 13.63 4.95 20.50
C GLY A 237 12.84 5.24 19.23
N THR A 238 13.39 4.88 18.07
CA THR A 238 12.70 5.01 16.78
C THR A 238 11.45 4.12 16.69
N SER A 239 11.49 2.89 17.24
CA SER A 239 10.30 2.03 17.27
C SER A 239 9.18 2.63 18.14
N ILE A 240 9.52 3.20 19.29
CA ILE A 240 8.56 3.91 20.17
C ILE A 240 7.99 5.14 19.43
N PHE A 241 8.85 5.92 18.77
CA PHE A 241 8.40 7.04 17.94
C PHE A 241 7.41 6.61 16.85
N CYS A 242 7.68 5.50 16.17
CA CYS A 242 6.77 4.94 15.18
C CYS A 242 5.42 4.54 15.80
N ILE A 243 5.41 3.92 17.00
CA ILE A 243 4.16 3.56 17.69
C ILE A 243 3.34 4.82 17.98
N VAL A 244 3.96 5.84 18.59
CA VAL A 244 3.28 7.09 18.93
C VAL A 244 2.73 7.79 17.69
N LEU A 245 3.52 7.86 16.61
CA LEU A 245 3.10 8.49 15.36
C LEU A 245 1.91 7.74 14.73
N CYS A 246 1.99 6.42 14.61
CA CYS A 246 0.90 5.62 14.07
C CYS A 246 -0.37 5.71 14.93
N TRP A 247 -0.22 5.70 16.26
CA TRP A 247 -1.34 5.85 17.17
C TRP A 247 -2.01 7.22 17.06
N ALA A 248 -1.24 8.30 16.97
CA ALA A 248 -1.78 9.63 16.75
C ALA A 248 -2.61 9.68 15.46
N VAL A 249 -2.13 9.09 14.36
CA VAL A 249 -2.87 9.04 13.08
C VAL A 249 -4.18 8.24 13.22
N ILE A 250 -4.21 7.16 14.01
CA ILE A 250 -5.44 6.41 14.28
C ILE A 250 -6.44 7.25 15.07
N VAL A 251 -5.97 7.93 16.13
CA VAL A 251 -6.84 8.79 16.97
C VAL A 251 -7.51 9.89 16.12
N PHE A 252 -6.78 10.45 15.16
CA PHE A 252 -7.35 11.43 14.22
C PHE A 252 -8.32 10.81 13.21
N ASN A 253 -8.32 9.47 13.05
CA ASN A 253 -9.13 8.71 12.11
C ASN A 253 -9.27 9.37 10.73
N ALA A 254 -8.17 9.94 10.23
CA ALA A 254 -8.21 10.67 8.97
C ALA A 254 -8.44 9.71 7.79
N PRO A 255 -9.26 10.11 6.80
CA PRO A 255 -9.62 9.27 5.67
C PRO A 255 -8.37 8.84 4.88
N VAL A 256 -8.24 7.53 4.63
CA VAL A 256 -7.10 6.92 3.91
C VAL A 256 -6.91 7.55 2.54
N LEU A 257 -8.00 7.84 1.84
CA LEU A 257 -7.97 8.45 0.50
C LEU A 257 -7.40 9.87 0.52
N SER A 258 -7.75 10.68 1.52
CA SER A 258 -7.22 12.04 1.68
C SER A 258 -5.73 12.05 1.96
N PHE A 259 -5.23 11.11 2.77
CA PHE A 259 -3.80 10.95 2.98
C PHE A 259 -3.04 10.55 1.71
N ALA A 260 -3.60 9.65 0.91
CA ALA A 260 -3.01 9.26 -0.36
C ALA A 260 -2.88 10.47 -1.30
N SER A 261 -3.91 11.31 -1.34
CA SER A 261 -3.91 12.55 -2.12
C SER A 261 -2.84 13.54 -1.64
N LEU A 262 -2.70 13.75 -0.33
CA LEU A 262 -1.67 14.64 0.23
C LEU A 262 -0.24 14.18 -0.05
N LEU A 263 0.01 12.86 -0.12
CA LEU A 263 1.33 12.29 -0.39
C LEU A 263 1.66 12.23 -1.88
N SER A 264 0.66 12.38 -2.75
CA SER A 264 0.84 12.21 -4.20
C SER A 264 1.88 13.14 -4.84
N PRO A 265 2.07 14.42 -4.43
CA PRO A 265 3.14 15.25 -4.99
C PRO A 265 4.52 14.70 -4.71
N MET A 266 4.76 14.14 -3.52
CA MET A 266 6.04 13.52 -3.18
C MET A 266 6.32 12.32 -4.08
N ILE A 267 5.30 11.48 -4.31
CA ILE A 267 5.40 10.33 -5.21
C ILE A 267 5.68 10.80 -6.64
N GLY A 268 4.95 11.81 -7.13
CA GLY A 268 5.15 12.40 -8.45
C GLY A 268 6.58 12.92 -8.64
N ILE A 269 7.14 13.60 -7.63
CA ILE A 269 8.52 14.09 -7.69
C ILE A 269 9.52 12.94 -7.67
N ILE A 270 9.41 12.02 -6.72
CA ILE A 270 10.42 10.99 -6.50
C ILE A 270 10.34 9.88 -7.55
N ALA A 271 9.14 9.40 -7.88
CA ALA A 271 8.95 8.27 -8.79
C ALA A 271 8.91 8.67 -10.27
N CYS A 272 8.49 9.90 -10.58
CA CYS A 272 8.35 10.37 -11.96
C CYS A 272 9.41 11.41 -12.32
N PHE A 273 9.42 12.57 -11.69
CA PHE A 273 10.28 13.68 -12.14
C PHE A 273 11.76 13.47 -11.85
N LEU A 274 12.15 12.87 -10.71
CA LEU A 274 13.55 12.62 -10.41
C LEU A 274 14.20 11.66 -11.43
N PRO A 275 13.60 10.50 -11.78
CA PRO A 275 14.12 9.65 -12.85
C PRO A 275 14.20 10.36 -14.20
N LEU A 276 13.21 11.20 -14.55
CA LEU A 276 13.22 11.99 -15.76
C LEU A 276 14.39 12.97 -15.79
N CYS A 277 14.61 13.70 -14.70
CA CYS A 277 15.75 14.61 -14.57
C CYS A 277 17.07 13.87 -14.75
N LEU A 278 17.22 12.67 -14.18
CA LEU A 278 18.42 11.85 -14.33
C LEU A 278 18.62 11.39 -15.78
N VAL A 279 17.55 10.95 -16.45
CA VAL A 279 17.61 10.53 -17.87
C VAL A 279 18.05 11.67 -18.78
N TYR A 280 17.62 12.92 -18.52
CA TYR A 280 18.02 14.05 -19.34
C TYR A 280 19.36 14.68 -18.95
N LYS A 281 19.76 14.62 -17.68
CA LYS A 281 21.02 15.20 -17.20
C LYS A 281 22.24 14.30 -17.40
N LEU A 282 22.07 12.97 -17.33
CA LEU A 282 23.20 12.04 -17.35
C LEU A 282 23.27 11.32 -18.69
N ASP A 283 24.44 11.39 -19.35
CA ASP A 283 24.67 10.75 -20.64
C ASP A 283 24.59 9.22 -20.60
N VAL A 284 24.89 8.62 -19.43
CA VAL A 284 24.74 7.17 -19.21
C VAL A 284 23.32 6.71 -19.47
N PHE A 285 22.33 7.56 -19.24
CA PHE A 285 20.89 7.26 -19.42
C PHE A 285 20.34 7.76 -20.76
N LYS A 286 21.16 8.28 -21.66
CA LYS A 286 20.72 8.82 -22.97
C LYS A 286 19.89 7.81 -23.79
N LYS A 287 20.20 6.51 -23.69
CA LYS A 287 19.45 5.44 -24.35
C LYS A 287 17.98 5.30 -23.91
N TYR A 288 17.61 5.86 -22.76
CA TYR A 288 16.24 5.85 -22.22
C TYR A 288 15.46 7.10 -22.56
N ARG A 289 16.00 8.05 -23.33
CA ARG A 289 15.28 9.22 -23.86
C ARG A 289 14.38 8.80 -24.99
N THR A 290 13.33 8.06 -24.68
CA THR A 290 12.35 7.52 -25.62
C THR A 290 10.97 8.15 -25.39
N PHE A 291 10.03 7.91 -26.26
CA PHE A 291 8.64 8.39 -26.11
C PHE A 291 7.98 7.89 -24.80
N GLN A 292 8.46 6.77 -24.24
CA GLN A 292 7.99 6.24 -22.96
C GLN A 292 8.17 7.20 -21.78
N VAL A 293 8.99 8.21 -21.91
CA VAL A 293 9.20 9.29 -20.92
C VAL A 293 7.95 10.16 -20.77
N VAL A 294 7.19 10.36 -21.84
CA VAL A 294 6.01 11.25 -21.85
C VAL A 294 4.90 10.79 -20.90
N PRO A 295 4.42 9.52 -20.93
CA PRO A 295 3.42 9.07 -19.98
C PRO A 295 3.90 9.16 -18.51
N ILE A 296 5.19 8.96 -18.23
CA ILE A 296 5.74 9.12 -16.88
C ILE A 296 5.67 10.58 -16.44
N ALA A 297 6.01 11.53 -17.34
CA ALA A 297 5.91 12.96 -17.06
C ALA A 297 4.46 13.39 -16.81
N LEU A 298 3.52 12.91 -17.61
CA LEU A 298 2.09 13.19 -17.45
C LEU A 298 1.56 12.62 -16.13
N LEU A 299 1.92 11.38 -15.78
CA LEU A 299 1.56 10.79 -14.50
C LEU A 299 2.09 11.64 -13.35
N GLY A 300 3.35 12.04 -13.38
CA GLY A 300 3.96 12.90 -12.37
C GLY A 300 3.22 14.24 -12.24
N PHE A 301 2.84 14.85 -13.36
CA PHE A 301 2.08 16.09 -13.37
C PHE A 301 0.69 15.93 -12.74
N PHE A 302 -0.06 14.89 -13.08
CA PHE A 302 -1.36 14.61 -12.47
C PHE A 302 -1.26 14.32 -10.97
N LEU A 303 -0.21 13.62 -10.53
CA LEU A 303 0.03 13.39 -9.11
C LEU A 303 0.33 14.70 -8.35
N LEU A 304 1.00 15.68 -8.99
CA LEU A 304 1.25 16.99 -8.38
C LEU A 304 -0.03 17.81 -8.19
N ILE A 305 -0.95 17.77 -9.15
CA ILE A 305 -2.18 18.59 -9.10
C ILE A 305 -3.33 17.92 -8.35
N SER A 306 -3.28 16.60 -8.14
CA SER A 306 -4.35 15.83 -7.50
C SER A 306 -4.81 16.39 -6.13
N PRO A 307 -3.94 16.80 -5.19
CA PRO A 307 -4.39 17.36 -3.91
C PRO A 307 -5.24 18.63 -4.08
N PHE A 308 -4.88 19.48 -5.03
CA PHE A 308 -5.62 20.73 -5.28
C PHE A 308 -7.01 20.48 -5.84
N ILE A 309 -7.17 19.43 -6.65
CA ILE A 309 -8.46 19.02 -7.21
C ILE A 309 -9.29 18.26 -6.18
N SER A 310 -8.67 17.51 -5.29
CA SER A 310 -9.37 16.76 -4.23
C SER A 310 -9.90 17.65 -3.12
N LEU A 311 -9.31 18.85 -2.92
CA LEU A 311 -9.73 19.84 -1.92
C LEU A 311 -10.72 20.86 -2.47
N SER A 312 -10.91 20.95 -3.80
CA SER A 312 -11.90 21.77 -4.49
C SER A 312 -13.22 21.01 -4.70
#